data_08f9239831adbe17c3bcb8e8942dba98
#
_entry.id   08f9239831adbe17c3bcb8e8942dba98
#
_cell.length_a   1.000
_cell.length_b   1.000
_cell.length_c   1.000
_cell.angle_alpha   90.00
_cell.angle_beta   90.00
_cell.angle_gamma   90.00
#
_symmetry.space_group_name_H-M   'P 1'
#
loop_
_entity.id
_entity.type
_entity.pdbx_description
1 polymer ?
#
loop_
_entity_poly.entity_id
_entity_poly.type
_entity_poly.pdbx_seq_one_letter_code
_entity_poly.pdbx_strand_id
1 'polypeptide(L)'
;MKGDPEERAVAIGRYIVQNGATVRRAAAVFGISKSTVWKDHARLRSRNPGLWAQVRAVMRKNKAERHLRGGEATRRKYLKNNLAP
;
A
#
# COMPACT_ATOMS: atom_id res chain seq x y z
N MET A 1 -17.95 -3.80 5.32
CA MET A 1 -17.86 -3.51 6.73
C MET A 1 -18.82 -2.40 7.10
N LYS A 2 -19.66 -2.67 8.06
CA LYS A 2 -20.68 -1.71 8.43
C LYS A 2 -20.26 -0.78 9.55
N GLY A 3 -19.07 -0.75 9.90
CA GLY A 3 -18.64 -0.02 11.05
C GLY A 3 -18.44 1.46 10.80
N ASP A 4 -18.07 2.11 11.87
CA ASP A 4 -17.61 3.46 11.89
C ASP A 4 -16.44 3.60 10.90
N PRO A 5 -16.39 4.67 10.12
CA PRO A 5 -15.24 4.93 9.25
C PRO A 5 -13.91 4.93 9.99
N GLU A 6 -13.90 5.34 11.25
CA GLU A 6 -12.68 5.29 12.05
C GLU A 6 -12.24 3.87 12.33
N GLU A 7 -13.18 3.00 12.67
CA GLU A 7 -12.88 1.58 12.90
C GLU A 7 -12.38 0.93 11.63
N ARG A 8 -12.99 1.26 10.51
CA ARG A 8 -12.55 0.76 9.22
C ARG A 8 -11.13 1.23 8.91
N ALA A 9 -10.86 2.51 9.15
CA ALA A 9 -9.53 3.07 8.91
C ALA A 9 -8.47 2.35 9.73
N VAL A 10 -8.76 2.08 11.00
CA VAL A 10 -7.84 1.35 11.88
C VAL A 10 -7.65 -0.08 11.38
N ALA A 11 -8.73 -0.75 11.01
CA ALA A 11 -8.67 -2.12 10.51
C ALA A 11 -7.83 -2.21 9.24
N ILE A 12 -8.03 -1.28 8.31
CA ILE A 12 -7.25 -1.21 7.08
C ILE A 12 -5.79 -0.96 7.39
N GLY A 13 -5.51 0.00 8.27
CA GLY A 13 -4.15 0.33 8.66
C GLY A 13 -3.43 -0.86 9.28
N ARG A 14 -4.08 -1.55 10.19
CA ARG A 14 -3.49 -2.74 10.81
C ARG A 14 -3.23 -3.84 9.80
N TYR A 15 -4.17 -4.04 8.89
CA TYR A 15 -3.99 -5.03 7.84
C TYR A 15 -2.75 -4.72 6.99
N ILE A 16 -2.62 -3.48 6.58
CA ILE A 16 -1.48 -3.04 5.77
C ILE A 16 -0.17 -3.27 6.51
N VAL A 17 -0.11 -2.87 7.77
CA VAL A 17 1.10 -3.00 8.58
C VAL A 17 1.47 -4.46 8.82
N GLN A 18 0.49 -5.28 9.20
CA GLN A 18 0.73 -6.68 9.51
C GLN A 18 1.14 -7.51 8.30
N ASN A 19 0.63 -7.16 7.14
CA ASN A 19 0.85 -7.96 5.94
C ASN A 19 1.77 -7.28 4.92
N GLY A 20 2.22 -6.08 5.20
CA GLY A 20 2.99 -5.33 4.21
C GLY A 20 2.20 -5.10 2.93
N ALA A 21 0.88 -4.95 3.07
CA ALA A 21 -0.02 -4.91 1.93
C ALA A 21 0.02 -3.58 1.19
N THR A 22 -0.28 -3.62 -0.10
CA THR A 22 -0.43 -2.43 -0.91
C THR A 22 -1.82 -1.85 -0.74
N VAL A 23 -2.00 -0.60 -1.18
CA VAL A 23 -3.33 0.03 -1.20
C VAL A 23 -4.31 -0.80 -2.04
N ARG A 24 -3.85 -1.28 -3.18
CA ARG A 24 -4.68 -2.11 -4.05
C ARG A 24 -5.14 -3.38 -3.36
N ARG A 25 -4.23 -4.04 -2.65
CA ARG A 25 -4.56 -5.27 -1.94
C ARG A 25 -5.55 -4.99 -0.81
N ALA A 26 -5.30 -3.94 -0.04
CA ALA A 26 -6.20 -3.55 1.04
C ALA A 26 -7.60 -3.23 0.51
N ALA A 27 -7.66 -2.50 -0.61
CA ALA A 27 -8.94 -2.18 -1.23
C ALA A 27 -9.70 -3.46 -1.62
N ALA A 28 -9.01 -4.41 -2.22
CA ALA A 28 -9.62 -5.68 -2.61
C ALA A 28 -10.12 -6.47 -1.41
N VAL A 29 -9.30 -6.57 -0.37
CA VAL A 29 -9.65 -7.33 0.83
C VAL A 29 -10.85 -6.72 1.55
N PHE A 30 -10.92 -5.41 1.62
CA PHE A 30 -12.01 -4.74 2.31
C PHE A 30 -13.21 -4.42 1.41
N GLY A 31 -13.11 -4.74 0.13
CA GLY A 31 -14.20 -4.51 -0.81
C GLY A 31 -14.51 -3.04 -1.03
N ILE A 32 -13.48 -2.21 -1.08
CA ILE A 32 -13.62 -0.77 -1.25
C ILE A 32 -12.67 -0.29 -2.35
N SER A 33 -12.83 0.96 -2.75
CA SER A 33 -11.95 1.54 -3.76
C SER A 33 -10.62 1.98 -3.15
N LYS A 34 -9.61 2.14 -4.00
CA LYS A 34 -8.33 2.68 -3.57
C LYS A 34 -8.48 4.08 -3.00
N SER A 35 -9.35 4.87 -3.60
CA SER A 35 -9.63 6.22 -3.09
C SER A 35 -10.13 6.18 -1.64
N THR A 36 -10.97 5.21 -1.32
CA THR A 36 -11.48 5.06 0.03
C THR A 36 -10.36 4.66 0.99
N VAL A 37 -9.45 3.78 0.55
CA VAL A 37 -8.28 3.43 1.37
C VAL A 37 -7.45 4.67 1.68
N TRP A 38 -7.22 5.52 0.69
CA TRP A 38 -6.47 6.75 0.90
C TRP A 38 -7.17 7.71 1.84
N LYS A 39 -8.48 7.83 1.74
CA LYS A 39 -9.28 8.67 2.64
C LYS A 39 -9.19 8.15 4.08
N ASP A 40 -9.30 6.85 4.24
CA ASP A 40 -9.21 6.24 5.57
C ASP A 40 -7.80 6.40 6.14
N HIS A 41 -6.78 6.26 5.31
CA HIS A 41 -5.42 6.51 5.73
C HIS A 41 -5.25 7.95 6.21
N ALA A 42 -5.81 8.90 5.48
CA ALA A 42 -5.73 10.31 5.87
C ALA A 42 -6.40 10.56 7.23
N ARG A 43 -7.48 9.84 7.52
CA ARG A 43 -8.15 9.93 8.82
C ARG A 43 -7.28 9.46 9.96
N LEU A 44 -6.46 8.47 9.71
CA LEU A 44 -5.55 7.95 10.75
C LEU A 44 -4.56 9.00 11.22
N ARG A 45 -4.21 9.94 10.37
CA ARG A 45 -3.25 10.97 10.72
C ARG A 45 -3.66 11.72 11.98
N SER A 46 -4.96 12.03 12.13
CA SER A 46 -5.46 12.73 13.30
C SER A 46 -5.98 11.80 14.39
N ARG A 47 -6.45 10.60 14.01
CA ARG A 47 -7.06 9.69 14.97
C ARG A 47 -6.06 8.74 15.61
N ASN A 48 -5.10 8.28 14.84
CA ASN A 48 -4.09 7.36 15.34
C ASN A 48 -2.77 7.62 14.60
N PRO A 49 -2.06 8.69 14.97
CA PRO A 49 -0.84 9.09 14.26
C PRO A 49 0.22 8.01 14.25
N GLY A 50 0.31 7.20 15.30
CA GLY A 50 1.27 6.10 15.35
C GLY A 50 1.00 5.07 14.26
N LEU A 51 -0.25 4.65 14.13
CA LEU A 51 -0.63 3.71 13.10
C LEU A 51 -0.49 4.35 11.71
N TRP A 52 -0.88 5.62 11.59
CA TRP A 52 -0.71 6.35 10.33
C TRP A 52 0.73 6.32 9.87
N ALA A 53 1.66 6.57 10.78
CA ALA A 53 3.08 6.57 10.44
C ALA A 53 3.57 5.18 10.01
N GLN A 54 3.09 4.14 10.69
CA GLN A 54 3.44 2.77 10.35
C GLN A 54 2.90 2.39 8.95
N VAL A 55 1.66 2.76 8.68
CA VAL A 55 1.06 2.51 7.36
C VAL A 55 1.83 3.25 6.29
N ARG A 56 2.17 4.50 6.55
CA ARG A 56 2.94 5.30 5.60
C ARG A 56 4.29 4.66 5.29
N ALA A 57 4.96 4.16 6.32
CA ALA A 57 6.24 3.48 6.13
C ALA A 57 6.10 2.25 5.22
N VAL A 58 5.06 1.45 5.44
CA VAL A 58 4.78 0.29 4.60
C VAL A 58 4.48 0.71 3.16
N MET A 59 3.67 1.74 2.99
CA MET A 59 3.34 2.24 1.66
C MET A 59 4.58 2.73 0.91
N ARG A 60 5.46 3.42 1.61
CA ARG A 60 6.71 3.90 1.01
C ARG A 60 7.61 2.73 0.62
N LYS A 61 7.71 1.73 1.47
CA LYS A 61 8.48 0.54 1.20
C LYS A 61 7.93 -0.19 -0.03
N ASN A 62 6.63 -0.37 -0.08
CA ASN A 62 5.99 -1.03 -1.21
C ASN A 62 6.20 -0.27 -2.50
N LYS A 63 6.13 1.05 -2.45
CA LYS A 63 6.36 1.89 -3.61
C LYS A 63 7.81 1.73 -4.10
N ALA A 64 8.76 1.75 -3.18
CA ALA A 64 10.16 1.59 -3.51
C ALA A 64 10.42 0.22 -4.13
N GLU A 65 9.91 -0.84 -3.52
CA GLU A 65 10.07 -2.19 -4.04
C GLU A 65 9.41 -2.36 -5.40
N ARG A 66 8.22 -1.78 -5.56
CA ARG A 66 7.53 -1.81 -6.84
C ARG A 66 8.34 -1.12 -7.92
N HIS A 67 8.93 0.01 -7.60
CA HIS A 67 9.77 0.75 -8.52
C HIS A 67 10.99 -0.07 -8.92
N LEU A 68 11.66 -0.66 -7.95
CA LEU A 68 12.80 -1.52 -8.21
C LEU A 68 12.44 -2.74 -9.05
N ARG A 69 11.35 -3.40 -8.69
CA ARG A 69 10.90 -4.57 -9.44
C ARG A 69 10.50 -4.20 -10.87
N GLY A 70 9.82 -3.07 -11.01
CA GLY A 70 9.46 -2.56 -12.32
C GLY A 70 10.68 -2.22 -13.15
N GLY A 71 11.62 -1.52 -12.56
CA GLY A 71 12.86 -1.18 -13.19
C GLY A 71 13.69 -2.40 -13.57
N GLU A 72 13.76 -3.34 -12.66
CA GLU A 72 14.46 -4.59 -12.90
C GLU A 72 13.86 -5.39 -14.04
N ALA A 73 12.56 -5.52 -14.03
CA ALA A 73 11.86 -6.25 -15.08
C ALA A 73 12.08 -5.59 -16.43
N THR A 74 12.02 -4.28 -16.48
CA THR A 74 12.24 -3.52 -17.71
C THR A 74 13.69 -3.68 -18.17
N ARG A 75 14.61 -3.52 -17.24
CA ARG A 75 16.02 -3.68 -17.54
C ARG A 75 16.31 -5.07 -18.06
N ARG A 76 15.78 -6.08 -17.41
CA ARG A 76 15.97 -7.46 -17.80
C ARG A 76 15.44 -7.72 -19.21
N LYS A 77 14.29 -7.14 -19.51
CA LYS A 77 13.71 -7.25 -20.83
C LYS A 77 14.60 -6.61 -21.89
N TYR A 78 15.09 -5.42 -21.63
CA TYR A 78 15.98 -4.72 -22.54
C TYR A 78 17.31 -5.43 -22.71
N LEU A 79 17.88 -5.87 -21.61
CA LEU A 79 19.14 -6.60 -21.66
C LEU A 79 19.02 -7.86 -22.47
N LYS A 80 17.90 -8.57 -22.30
CA LYS A 80 17.65 -9.77 -23.06
C LYS A 80 17.55 -9.49 -24.55
N ASN A 81 16.91 -8.39 -24.89
CA ASN A 81 16.65 -8.05 -26.27
C ASN A 81 17.82 -7.36 -26.96
N ASN A 82 18.55 -6.55 -26.20
CA ASN A 82 19.58 -5.70 -26.79
C ASN A 82 20.99 -6.16 -26.50
N LEU A 83 21.24 -6.47 -25.25
CA LEU A 83 22.58 -6.76 -24.82
C LEU A 83 22.71 -8.09 -24.22
N ALA A 84 21.63 -8.58 -23.82
CA ALA A 84 21.58 -9.69 -22.94
C ALA A 84 22.48 -9.39 -21.78
N PRO A 85 22.18 -9.57 -20.66
CA PRO A 85 23.00 -9.21 -19.49
C PRO A 85 24.32 -9.89 -19.49
#